data_36125e76fef11ab2a7fa5db404dc52b3
#
_entry.id   36125e76fef11ab2a7fa5db404dc52b3
#
_cell.length_a   1.000
_cell.length_b   1.000
_cell.length_c   1.000
_cell.angle_alpha   90.00
_cell.angle_beta   90.00
_cell.angle_gamma   90.00
#
_symmetry.space_group_name_H-M   'P 1'
#
loop_
_entity.id
_entity.type
_entity.pdbx_description
1 polymer ?
#
loop_
_entity_poly.entity_id
_entity_poly.type
_entity_poly.pdbx_seq_one_letter_code
_entity_poly.pdbx_strand_id
1 'polypeptide(L)'
;MSQLLIAHRTELTAMPIKYYNPTSPGRRQGSVLDYKSVITKSEPEKSLVVGKRRANGRNHHGVITAKHRGGGNKRNYRIIDFKRQKDNVPAKVVAIEYDPNRSVHIALVQYADGEKAYILCPNGLKVGATVVSGPTAEPELGNCLPLSNIPAGLEIHNIEMNPGQGGKLVRSAGGVARLSAKEGEWSVIILPSGEMRRVKSKCRATIGQLGNLDWINVTIVKAGRTRHRGIRPHTRA
;
A
#
# COMPACT_ATOMS: atom_id res chain seq x y z
N MET A 1 46.31 -0.39 0.38
CA MET A 1 45.21 0.36 0.97
C MET A 1 44.18 0.70 -0.09
N SER A 2 43.41 -0.28 -0.60
CA SER A 2 42.33 -0.05 -1.59
C SER A 2 41.36 -1.21 -1.67
N GLN A 3 40.75 -1.62 -0.55
CA GLN A 3 39.76 -2.71 -0.51
C GLN A 3 38.61 -2.50 0.50
N LEU A 4 38.21 -1.25 0.77
CA LEU A 4 37.18 -0.96 1.76
C LEU A 4 36.05 -0.03 1.25
N LEU A 5 35.78 0.00 -0.05
CA LEU A 5 34.74 0.87 -0.64
C LEU A 5 33.69 0.11 -1.49
N ILE A 6 33.51 -1.18 -1.24
CA ILE A 6 32.45 -1.96 -1.90
C ILE A 6 31.63 -2.67 -0.81
N ALA A 7 30.76 -1.99 -0.14
CA ALA A 7 29.66 -2.63 0.62
C ALA A 7 28.72 -1.60 1.21
N HIS A 8 27.96 -0.88 0.41
CA HIS A 8 26.63 -0.42 0.80
C HIS A 8 25.77 -0.25 -0.47
N ARG A 9 25.71 -1.33 -1.23
CA ARG A 9 24.58 -1.49 -2.15
C ARG A 9 23.42 -1.88 -1.24
N THR A 10 22.64 -0.89 -0.82
CA THR A 10 21.30 -1.11 -0.25
C THR A 10 20.59 -2.07 -1.19
N GLU A 11 20.39 -3.31 -0.75
CA GLU A 11 19.51 -4.27 -1.41
C GLU A 11 18.11 -3.67 -1.34
N LEU A 12 17.81 -2.84 -2.33
CA LEU A 12 16.44 -2.50 -2.69
C LEU A 12 15.77 -3.85 -2.95
N THR A 13 14.90 -4.27 -2.09
CA THR A 13 14.06 -5.46 -2.23
C THR A 13 13.05 -5.21 -3.35
N ALA A 14 13.58 -5.05 -4.57
CA ALA A 14 12.77 -5.05 -5.77
C ALA A 14 12.19 -6.45 -5.91
N MET A 15 10.87 -6.56 -6.04
CA MET A 15 10.25 -7.83 -6.36
C MET A 15 10.67 -8.24 -7.76
N PRO A 16 11.35 -9.38 -7.96
CA PRO A 16 11.78 -9.77 -9.29
C PRO A 16 10.54 -9.97 -10.19
N ILE A 17 10.56 -9.28 -11.33
CA ILE A 17 9.54 -9.49 -12.36
C ILE A 17 9.88 -10.75 -13.12
N LYS A 18 8.93 -11.69 -13.17
CA LYS A 18 9.01 -12.89 -14.01
C LYS A 18 8.42 -12.59 -15.39
N TYR A 19 9.21 -12.81 -16.42
CA TYR A 19 8.75 -12.76 -17.81
C TYR A 19 8.32 -14.15 -18.26
N TYR A 20 7.27 -14.21 -19.06
CA TYR A 20 6.83 -15.46 -19.66
C TYR A 20 7.65 -15.80 -20.90
N ASN A 21 7.83 -17.08 -21.17
CA ASN A 21 8.39 -17.56 -22.43
C ASN A 21 7.47 -17.16 -23.60
N PRO A 22 8.01 -16.77 -24.77
CA PRO A 22 7.27 -16.26 -25.92
C PRO A 22 6.57 -17.38 -26.71
N THR A 23 5.78 -18.20 -26.04
CA THR A 23 5.11 -19.38 -26.61
C THR A 23 3.82 -19.04 -27.36
N SER A 24 3.23 -17.87 -27.12
CA SER A 24 2.02 -17.40 -27.81
C SER A 24 1.95 -15.89 -27.81
N PRO A 25 1.15 -15.26 -28.72
CA PRO A 25 1.01 -13.80 -28.76
C PRO A 25 0.63 -13.18 -27.41
N GLY A 26 -0.28 -13.83 -26.68
CA GLY A 26 -0.72 -13.36 -25.35
C GLY A 26 0.28 -13.60 -24.21
N ARG A 27 1.42 -14.25 -24.44
CA ARG A 27 2.49 -14.48 -23.44
C ARG A 27 3.80 -13.79 -23.81
N ARG A 28 4.05 -13.53 -25.09
CA ARG A 28 5.32 -13.02 -25.60
C ARG A 28 5.88 -11.82 -24.82
N GLN A 29 5.04 -10.88 -24.45
CA GLN A 29 5.43 -9.67 -23.72
C GLN A 29 4.88 -9.66 -22.27
N GLY A 30 4.33 -10.78 -21.82
CA GLY A 30 3.68 -10.87 -20.52
C GLY A 30 4.65 -10.96 -19.37
N SER A 31 4.36 -10.25 -18.30
CA SER A 31 5.11 -10.34 -17.06
C SER A 31 4.20 -10.48 -15.85
N VAL A 32 4.77 -10.94 -14.75
CA VAL A 32 4.10 -11.06 -13.44
C VAL A 32 5.13 -10.80 -12.34
N LEU A 33 4.66 -10.36 -11.19
CA LEU A 33 5.49 -10.24 -10.00
C LEU A 33 5.74 -11.61 -9.38
N ASP A 34 6.93 -11.81 -8.84
CA ASP A 34 7.23 -12.99 -8.03
C ASP A 34 6.79 -12.77 -6.59
N TYR A 35 5.55 -13.14 -6.32
CA TYR A 35 4.98 -13.01 -4.98
C TYR A 35 5.67 -13.86 -3.92
N LYS A 36 6.34 -14.97 -4.32
CA LYS A 36 6.97 -15.91 -3.38
C LYS A 36 8.14 -15.29 -2.62
N SER A 37 8.79 -14.29 -3.20
CA SER A 37 9.95 -13.64 -2.58
C SER A 37 9.58 -12.68 -1.44
N VAL A 38 8.34 -12.19 -1.40
CA VAL A 38 7.91 -11.16 -0.43
C VAL A 38 6.79 -11.64 0.48
N ILE A 39 5.84 -12.41 -0.07
CA ILE A 39 4.68 -12.88 0.70
C ILE A 39 5.10 -14.04 1.59
N THR A 40 4.90 -13.88 2.89
CA THR A 40 5.25 -14.88 3.90
C THR A 40 4.08 -15.77 4.30
N LYS A 41 2.83 -15.32 4.08
CA LYS A 41 1.62 -16.06 4.40
C LYS A 41 0.61 -15.94 3.27
N SER A 42 0.10 -17.07 2.77
CA SER A 42 -0.87 -17.13 1.66
C SER A 42 -2.31 -16.97 2.10
N GLU A 43 -2.64 -17.47 3.29
CA GLU A 43 -4.00 -17.42 3.82
C GLU A 43 -4.21 -16.17 4.69
N PRO A 44 -5.31 -15.42 4.46
CA PRO A 44 -5.60 -14.26 5.28
C PRO A 44 -6.12 -14.64 6.68
N GLU A 45 -5.97 -13.73 7.63
CA GLU A 45 -6.57 -13.84 8.96
C GLU A 45 -8.10 -13.77 8.85
N LYS A 46 -8.79 -14.85 9.23
CA LYS A 46 -10.24 -15.01 9.00
C LYS A 46 -11.08 -13.94 9.68
N SER A 47 -10.70 -13.52 10.89
CA SER A 47 -11.38 -12.48 11.67
C SER A 47 -11.38 -11.10 11.00
N LEU A 48 -10.39 -10.84 10.14
CA LEU A 48 -10.18 -9.55 9.45
C LEU A 48 -10.65 -9.57 7.99
N VAL A 49 -11.42 -10.58 7.59
CA VAL A 49 -11.90 -10.73 6.20
C VAL A 49 -13.41 -10.68 6.13
N VAL A 50 -13.92 -9.85 5.24
CA VAL A 50 -15.35 -9.68 4.96
C VAL A 50 -15.67 -9.99 3.51
N GLY A 51 -16.81 -10.63 3.26
CA GLY A 51 -17.29 -10.88 1.91
C GLY A 51 -17.55 -9.56 1.15
N LYS A 52 -17.06 -9.46 -0.07
CA LYS A 52 -17.26 -8.28 -0.91
C LYS A 52 -18.11 -8.58 -2.12
N ARG A 53 -19.20 -7.84 -2.32
CA ARG A 53 -19.97 -7.88 -3.56
C ARG A 53 -19.15 -7.32 -4.72
N ARG A 54 -19.37 -7.85 -5.93
CA ARG A 54 -18.74 -7.34 -7.15
C ARG A 54 -19.25 -5.93 -7.45
N ALA A 55 -18.32 -5.03 -7.80
CA ALA A 55 -18.69 -3.70 -8.26
C ALA A 55 -19.22 -3.78 -9.70
N ASN A 56 -20.48 -3.40 -9.91
CA ASN A 56 -21.13 -3.39 -11.21
C ASN A 56 -21.24 -1.99 -11.83
N GLY A 57 -20.71 -0.98 -11.16
CA GLY A 57 -20.77 0.42 -11.58
C GLY A 57 -22.18 1.00 -11.59
N ARG A 58 -23.08 0.47 -10.76
CA ARG A 58 -24.47 0.92 -10.62
C ARG A 58 -24.74 1.41 -9.20
N ASN A 59 -25.62 2.40 -9.10
CA ASN A 59 -26.13 2.90 -7.82
C ASN A 59 -27.29 2.03 -7.28
N HIS A 60 -27.95 2.45 -6.22
CA HIS A 60 -29.08 1.77 -5.61
C HIS A 60 -30.33 1.73 -6.51
N HIS A 61 -30.49 2.67 -7.43
CA HIS A 61 -31.56 2.67 -8.46
C HIS A 61 -31.23 1.81 -9.70
N GLY A 62 -30.08 1.14 -9.73
CA GLY A 62 -29.65 0.33 -10.88
C GLY A 62 -29.09 1.13 -12.05
N VAL A 63 -29.01 2.44 -11.95
CA VAL A 63 -28.47 3.33 -12.98
C VAL A 63 -26.95 3.25 -13.01
N ILE A 64 -26.35 3.24 -14.20
CA ILE A 64 -24.90 3.18 -14.38
C ILE A 64 -24.27 4.52 -13.94
N THR A 65 -23.49 4.49 -12.86
CA THR A 65 -22.75 5.65 -12.34
C THR A 65 -21.27 5.60 -12.69
N ALA A 66 -20.74 4.40 -12.95
CA ALA A 66 -19.37 4.20 -13.41
C ALA A 66 -19.37 3.25 -14.60
N LYS A 67 -19.08 3.78 -15.80
CA LYS A 67 -19.00 3.00 -17.04
C LYS A 67 -17.86 1.97 -16.96
N HIS A 68 -17.95 0.93 -17.77
CA HIS A 68 -16.93 -0.09 -17.98
C HIS A 68 -16.50 -0.83 -16.71
N ARG A 69 -17.41 -0.96 -15.73
CA ARG A 69 -17.20 -1.74 -14.51
C ARG A 69 -18.13 -2.95 -14.48
N GLY A 70 -17.63 -4.07 -14.02
CA GLY A 70 -18.43 -5.29 -13.82
C GLY A 70 -17.68 -6.56 -14.16
N GLY A 71 -18.23 -7.69 -13.73
CA GLY A 71 -17.57 -8.98 -13.80
C GLY A 71 -16.36 -9.06 -12.86
N GLY A 72 -15.32 -9.75 -13.32
CA GLY A 72 -14.08 -9.94 -12.53
C GLY A 72 -14.17 -11.10 -11.54
N ASN A 73 -13.04 -11.43 -10.95
CA ASN A 73 -12.92 -12.49 -9.95
C ASN A 73 -13.64 -12.10 -8.65
N LYS A 74 -14.19 -13.10 -7.95
CA LYS A 74 -14.69 -12.92 -6.59
C LYS A 74 -13.52 -12.55 -5.67
N ARG A 75 -13.72 -11.54 -4.81
CA ARG A 75 -12.70 -11.04 -3.88
C ARG A 75 -13.31 -10.85 -2.51
N ASN A 76 -12.56 -11.22 -1.49
CA ASN A 76 -12.86 -10.84 -0.12
C ASN A 76 -12.13 -9.54 0.21
N TYR A 77 -12.73 -8.72 1.06
CA TYR A 77 -12.13 -7.48 1.55
C TYR A 77 -11.37 -7.76 2.85
N ARG A 78 -10.14 -7.24 2.96
CA ARG A 78 -9.37 -7.22 4.21
C ARG A 78 -9.64 -5.90 4.89
N ILE A 79 -9.98 -5.97 6.17
CA ILE A 79 -10.18 -4.79 7.01
C ILE A 79 -8.78 -4.25 7.35
N ILE A 80 -8.47 -3.06 6.82
CA ILE A 80 -7.18 -2.41 7.06
C ILE A 80 -7.38 -1.30 8.09
N ASP A 81 -6.49 -1.25 9.05
CA ASP A 81 -6.44 -0.15 10.01
C ASP A 81 -5.75 1.06 9.37
N PHE A 82 -6.57 1.94 8.78
CA PHE A 82 -6.11 3.22 8.23
C PHE A 82 -6.01 4.30 9.30
N LYS A 83 -6.62 4.10 10.47
CA LYS A 83 -6.66 5.13 11.52
C LYS A 83 -5.47 5.05 12.46
N ARG A 84 -4.97 3.82 12.73
CA ARG A 84 -3.84 3.60 13.62
C ARG A 84 -4.02 4.29 14.98
N GLN A 85 -5.19 4.08 15.61
CA GLN A 85 -5.59 4.79 16.84
C GLN A 85 -5.02 4.19 18.13
N LYS A 86 -4.42 3.00 18.10
CA LYS A 86 -3.75 2.41 19.27
C LYS A 86 -2.41 3.11 19.51
N ASP A 87 -2.45 4.19 20.27
CA ASP A 87 -1.27 4.99 20.56
C ASP A 87 -0.39 4.30 21.61
N ASN A 88 0.93 4.37 21.40
CA ASN A 88 1.98 3.87 22.29
C ASN A 88 1.93 2.35 22.58
N VAL A 89 1.13 1.60 21.85
CA VAL A 89 1.12 0.13 21.97
C VAL A 89 1.98 -0.45 20.85
N PRO A 90 3.09 -1.15 21.17
CA PRO A 90 3.92 -1.78 20.16
C PRO A 90 3.20 -2.94 19.50
N ALA A 91 3.33 -3.02 18.19
CA ALA A 91 2.79 -4.10 17.38
C ALA A 91 3.90 -4.78 16.61
N LYS A 92 3.98 -6.11 16.68
CA LYS A 92 4.97 -6.91 15.96
C LYS A 92 4.41 -7.34 14.61
N VAL A 93 5.20 -7.19 13.55
CA VAL A 93 4.86 -7.70 12.22
C VAL A 93 4.95 -9.22 12.20
N VAL A 94 3.82 -9.89 12.03
CA VAL A 94 3.71 -11.36 12.02
C VAL A 94 3.89 -11.93 10.61
N ALA A 95 3.29 -11.29 9.62
CA ALA A 95 3.31 -11.77 8.24
C ALA A 95 3.12 -10.63 7.24
N ILE A 96 3.59 -10.85 6.01
CA ILE A 96 3.29 -10.00 4.84
C ILE A 96 2.37 -10.81 3.93
N GLU A 97 1.22 -10.22 3.53
CA GLU A 97 0.17 -10.91 2.80
C GLU A 97 -0.24 -10.15 1.53
N TYR A 98 -0.80 -10.89 0.58
CA TYR A 98 -1.40 -10.34 -0.64
C TYR A 98 -2.84 -9.89 -0.41
N ASP A 99 -3.19 -8.68 -0.86
CA ASP A 99 -4.58 -8.22 -0.92
C ASP A 99 -5.03 -8.03 -2.38
N PRO A 100 -6.05 -8.76 -2.86
CA PRO A 100 -6.57 -8.62 -4.23
C PRO A 100 -7.29 -7.29 -4.49
N ASN A 101 -7.55 -6.47 -3.46
CA ASN A 101 -8.28 -5.21 -3.58
C ASN A 101 -7.36 -4.00 -3.76
N ARG A 102 -6.05 -4.18 -3.58
CA ARG A 102 -5.06 -3.10 -3.68
C ARG A 102 -3.79 -3.56 -4.40
N SER A 103 -3.01 -2.60 -4.84
CA SER A 103 -1.74 -2.86 -5.52
C SER A 103 -0.59 -3.11 -4.55
N VAL A 104 -0.64 -2.57 -3.33
CA VAL A 104 0.36 -2.74 -2.27
C VAL A 104 0.07 -3.98 -1.44
N HIS A 105 1.10 -4.63 -0.90
CA HIS A 105 0.96 -5.69 0.10
C HIS A 105 0.53 -5.14 1.43
N ILE A 106 -0.02 -6.02 2.27
CA ILE A 106 -0.44 -5.70 3.62
C ILE A 106 0.42 -6.47 4.62
N ALA A 107 0.69 -5.87 5.75
CA ALA A 107 1.35 -6.52 6.86
C ALA A 107 0.33 -6.85 7.96
N LEU A 108 0.31 -8.09 8.40
CA LEU A 108 -0.42 -8.51 9.57
C LEU A 108 0.43 -8.16 10.79
N VAL A 109 -0.08 -7.30 11.65
CA VAL A 109 0.56 -6.92 12.90
C VAL A 109 -0.23 -7.45 14.08
N GLN A 110 0.48 -7.82 15.14
CA GLN A 110 -0.09 -8.24 16.41
C GLN A 110 0.39 -7.28 17.48
N TYR A 111 -0.55 -6.64 18.14
CA TYR A 111 -0.32 -5.76 19.28
C TYR A 111 0.05 -6.55 20.54
N ALA A 112 0.66 -5.87 21.51
CA ALA A 112 1.04 -6.48 22.79
C ALA A 112 -0.16 -7.05 23.58
N ASP A 113 -1.37 -6.51 23.35
CA ASP A 113 -2.63 -6.99 23.91
C ASP A 113 -3.23 -8.21 23.20
N GLY A 114 -2.55 -8.74 22.17
CA GLY A 114 -2.97 -9.90 21.39
C GLY A 114 -3.89 -9.57 20.20
N GLU A 115 -4.40 -8.33 20.08
CA GLU A 115 -5.22 -7.95 18.93
C GLU A 115 -4.40 -7.94 17.66
N LYS A 116 -4.98 -8.42 16.56
CA LYS A 116 -4.39 -8.40 15.23
C LYS A 116 -5.03 -7.34 14.36
N ALA A 117 -4.22 -6.68 13.53
CA ALA A 117 -4.69 -5.71 12.55
C ALA A 117 -3.88 -5.82 11.25
N TYR A 118 -4.48 -5.38 10.14
CA TYR A 118 -3.75 -5.20 8.89
C TYR A 118 -3.34 -3.74 8.72
N ILE A 119 -2.11 -3.53 8.30
CA ILE A 119 -1.59 -2.22 7.88
C ILE A 119 -1.05 -2.30 6.46
N LEU A 120 -0.85 -1.16 5.80
CA LEU A 120 -0.15 -1.11 4.53
C LEU A 120 1.33 -1.44 4.77
N CYS A 121 1.92 -2.25 3.90
CA CYS A 121 3.32 -2.67 4.04
C CYS A 121 4.23 -1.65 3.34
N PRO A 122 5.04 -0.86 4.07
CA PRO A 122 6.07 -0.04 3.48
C PRO A 122 7.23 -0.89 2.93
N ASN A 123 7.97 -0.32 2.00
CA ASN A 123 9.14 -0.94 1.43
C ASN A 123 10.23 -1.13 2.49
N GLY A 124 10.80 -2.31 2.57
CA GLY A 124 11.83 -2.64 3.56
C GLY A 124 11.31 -3.14 4.91
N LEU A 125 9.99 -3.11 5.16
CA LEU A 125 9.42 -3.68 6.37
C LEU A 125 9.57 -5.22 6.35
N LYS A 126 10.16 -5.77 7.41
CA LYS A 126 10.41 -7.23 7.55
C LYS A 126 9.49 -7.84 8.61
N VAL A 127 9.25 -9.14 8.50
CA VAL A 127 8.60 -9.92 9.56
C VAL A 127 9.46 -9.88 10.81
N GLY A 128 8.83 -9.71 11.95
CA GLY A 128 9.50 -9.54 13.24
C GLY A 128 9.79 -8.10 13.64
N ALA A 129 9.72 -7.14 12.70
CA ALA A 129 9.87 -5.72 13.04
C ALA A 129 8.74 -5.25 13.95
N THR A 130 9.04 -4.28 14.80
CA THR A 130 8.05 -3.64 15.68
C THR A 130 7.64 -2.31 15.08
N VAL A 131 6.34 -2.02 15.09
CA VAL A 131 5.78 -0.75 14.65
C VAL A 131 4.92 -0.15 15.75
N VAL A 132 5.03 1.16 15.92
CA VAL A 132 4.31 1.91 16.95
C VAL A 132 3.51 3.03 16.29
N SER A 133 2.41 3.40 16.92
CA SER A 133 1.60 4.57 16.53
C SER A 133 1.52 5.53 17.70
N GLY A 134 1.46 6.82 17.43
CA GLY A 134 1.27 7.82 18.48
C GLY A 134 2.19 9.02 18.35
N PRO A 135 1.94 10.06 19.15
CA PRO A 135 2.72 11.29 19.09
C PRO A 135 4.15 11.13 19.63
N THR A 136 4.38 10.15 20.51
CA THR A 136 5.68 9.89 21.12
C THR A 136 6.51 8.85 20.39
N ALA A 137 5.95 8.24 19.32
CA ALA A 137 6.66 7.24 18.54
C ALA A 137 7.86 7.87 17.82
N GLU A 138 8.94 7.11 17.68
CA GLU A 138 10.09 7.53 16.88
C GLU A 138 9.78 7.53 15.39
N PRO A 139 10.41 8.42 14.59
CA PRO A 139 10.17 8.52 13.15
C PRO A 139 10.85 7.39 12.37
N GLU A 140 10.53 6.15 12.68
CA GLU A 140 11.03 4.93 12.05
C GLU A 140 10.06 4.37 11.00
N LEU A 141 10.58 3.48 10.15
CA LEU A 141 9.83 2.85 9.07
C LEU A 141 8.60 2.10 9.59
N GLY A 142 7.41 2.46 9.09
CA GLY A 142 6.16 1.83 9.45
C GLY A 142 5.47 2.43 10.68
N ASN A 143 6.13 3.31 11.42
CA ASN A 143 5.53 4.04 12.54
C ASN A 143 4.56 5.12 12.04
N CYS A 144 3.50 5.35 12.80
CA CYS A 144 2.45 6.30 12.47
C CYS A 144 2.42 7.44 13.48
N LEU A 145 2.68 8.67 12.99
CA LEU A 145 2.78 9.87 13.83
C LEU A 145 1.91 11.01 13.29
N PRO A 146 1.57 11.98 14.14
CA PRO A 146 1.08 13.29 13.68
C PRO A 146 2.15 14.00 12.82
N LEU A 147 1.74 14.73 11.78
CA LEU A 147 2.66 15.45 10.90
C LEU A 147 3.53 16.48 11.66
N SER A 148 3.00 17.03 12.76
CA SER A 148 3.77 17.91 13.65
C SER A 148 5.07 17.27 14.17
N ASN A 149 5.06 15.95 14.40
CA ASN A 149 6.16 15.23 15.04
C ASN A 149 7.10 14.55 14.02
N ILE A 150 6.70 14.51 12.74
CA ILE A 150 7.53 13.94 11.68
C ILE A 150 8.55 14.99 11.21
N PRO A 151 9.86 14.71 11.19
CA PRO A 151 10.86 15.61 10.63
C PRO A 151 10.54 16.00 9.17
N ALA A 152 10.80 17.26 8.80
CA ALA A 152 10.69 17.68 7.41
C ALA A 152 11.72 16.93 6.52
N GLY A 153 11.35 16.70 5.26
CA GLY A 153 12.16 15.95 4.31
C GLY A 153 11.90 14.44 4.30
N LEU A 154 11.27 13.86 5.32
CA LEU A 154 10.99 12.44 5.37
C LEU A 154 9.90 12.01 4.37
N GLU A 155 10.05 10.80 3.91
CA GLU A 155 9.08 10.11 3.07
C GLU A 155 7.95 9.53 3.92
N ILE A 156 6.71 9.77 3.48
CA ILE A 156 5.51 9.37 4.20
C ILE A 156 4.45 8.80 3.26
N HIS A 157 3.59 7.97 3.81
CA HIS A 157 2.43 7.41 3.11
C HIS A 157 1.21 7.33 4.04
N ASN A 158 0.06 6.86 3.52
CA ASN A 158 -1.18 6.69 4.29
C ASN A 158 -1.58 7.94 5.07
N ILE A 159 -1.58 9.10 4.41
CA ILE A 159 -1.76 10.41 5.02
C ILE A 159 -3.24 10.71 5.22
N GLU A 160 -3.59 11.22 6.39
CA GLU A 160 -4.93 11.74 6.67
C GLU A 160 -5.16 13.09 5.98
N MET A 161 -6.39 13.35 5.56
CA MET A 161 -6.83 14.65 5.07
C MET A 161 -7.39 15.52 6.20
N ASN A 162 -8.13 14.89 7.11
CA ASN A 162 -8.64 15.51 8.33
C ASN A 162 -8.28 14.64 9.53
N PRO A 163 -7.99 15.24 10.68
CA PRO A 163 -7.60 14.50 11.87
C PRO A 163 -8.62 13.42 12.26
N GLY A 164 -8.16 12.20 12.52
CA GLY A 164 -8.97 11.08 12.98
C GLY A 164 -9.84 10.39 11.92
N GLN A 165 -9.81 10.84 10.67
CA GLN A 165 -10.56 10.17 9.58
C GLN A 165 -9.88 8.90 9.06
N GLY A 166 -8.62 8.68 9.39
CA GLY A 166 -7.79 7.64 8.80
C GLY A 166 -7.16 8.06 7.47
N GLY A 167 -6.06 7.42 7.12
CA GLY A 167 -5.28 7.74 5.94
C GLY A 167 -6.08 7.59 4.65
N LYS A 168 -6.03 8.58 3.78
CA LYS A 168 -6.72 8.61 2.48
C LYS A 168 -5.77 8.83 1.31
N LEU A 169 -4.71 9.60 1.50
CA LEU A 169 -3.73 9.91 0.47
C LEU A 169 -2.58 8.90 0.49
N VAL A 170 -1.96 8.68 -0.66
CA VAL A 170 -0.75 7.85 -0.85
C VAL A 170 -0.93 6.44 -0.28
N ARG A 171 -1.75 5.61 -0.95
CA ARG A 171 -2.05 4.23 -0.53
C ARG A 171 -1.81 3.19 -1.62
N SER A 172 -1.28 3.60 -2.77
CA SER A 172 -0.97 2.70 -3.90
C SER A 172 0.47 2.21 -3.83
N ALA A 173 0.75 1.07 -4.48
CA ALA A 173 2.09 0.50 -4.59
C ALA A 173 3.12 1.54 -5.08
N GLY A 174 4.28 1.56 -4.46
CA GLY A 174 5.35 2.52 -4.76
C GLY A 174 5.03 3.97 -4.38
N GLY A 175 3.83 4.24 -3.87
CA GLY A 175 3.43 5.60 -3.50
C GLY A 175 4.29 6.16 -2.37
N VAL A 176 4.70 7.41 -2.54
CA VAL A 176 5.46 8.17 -1.55
C VAL A 176 5.06 9.64 -1.63
N ALA A 177 4.90 10.28 -0.51
CA ALA A 177 4.83 11.73 -0.39
C ALA A 177 5.98 12.19 0.50
N ARG A 178 6.36 13.45 0.39
CA ARG A 178 7.40 14.05 1.22
C ARG A 178 6.82 15.17 2.05
N LEU A 179 7.13 15.19 3.33
CA LEU A 179 6.82 16.33 4.19
C LEU A 179 7.82 17.45 3.88
N SER A 180 7.35 18.55 3.29
CA SER A 180 8.21 19.66 2.85
C SER A 180 8.46 20.64 3.99
N ALA A 181 7.40 21.19 4.57
CA ALA A 181 7.50 22.22 5.60
C ALA A 181 6.39 22.08 6.64
N LYS A 182 6.61 22.70 7.80
CA LYS A 182 5.63 22.84 8.87
C LYS A 182 5.42 24.33 9.14
N GLU A 183 4.18 24.76 9.07
CA GLU A 183 3.77 26.17 9.24
C GLU A 183 2.71 26.25 10.34
N GLY A 184 3.13 26.19 11.58
CA GLY A 184 2.23 26.21 12.73
C GLY A 184 1.21 25.05 12.72
N GLU A 185 -0.07 25.39 12.55
CA GLU A 185 -1.15 24.40 12.49
C GLU A 185 -1.20 23.61 11.18
N TRP A 186 -0.45 24.01 10.16
CA TRP A 186 -0.46 23.42 8.84
C TRP A 186 0.90 22.78 8.50
N SER A 187 0.84 21.71 7.76
CA SER A 187 2.00 21.04 7.18
C SER A 187 1.85 20.99 5.66
N VAL A 188 2.93 21.27 4.95
CA VAL A 188 2.98 21.20 3.49
C VAL A 188 3.57 19.86 3.07
N ILE A 189 2.83 19.11 2.28
CA ILE A 189 3.23 17.81 1.74
C ILE A 189 3.33 17.88 0.21
N ILE A 190 4.33 17.24 -0.36
CA ILE A 190 4.48 17.03 -1.80
C ILE A 190 3.95 15.63 -2.11
N LEU A 191 2.88 15.57 -2.91
CA LEU A 191 2.24 14.33 -3.33
C LEU A 191 3.01 13.66 -4.48
N PRO A 192 2.76 12.36 -4.77
CA PRO A 192 3.37 11.66 -5.92
C PRO A 192 3.08 12.32 -7.28
N SER A 193 2.01 13.11 -7.39
CA SER A 193 1.68 13.90 -8.58
C SER A 193 2.54 15.15 -8.77
N GLY A 194 3.39 15.51 -7.78
CA GLY A 194 4.10 16.79 -7.73
C GLY A 194 3.28 17.93 -7.09
N GLU A 195 1.98 17.72 -6.84
CA GLU A 195 1.14 18.72 -6.18
C GLU A 195 1.60 18.97 -4.74
N MET A 196 1.76 20.23 -4.37
CA MET A 196 1.95 20.65 -2.98
C MET A 196 0.60 20.88 -2.33
N ARG A 197 0.37 20.24 -1.19
CA ARG A 197 -0.89 20.34 -0.47
C ARG A 197 -0.69 20.67 0.99
N ARG A 198 -1.49 21.61 1.50
CA ARG A 198 -1.53 21.94 2.92
C ARG A 198 -2.51 21.02 3.64
N VAL A 199 -2.06 20.43 4.74
CA VAL A 199 -2.85 19.53 5.59
C VAL A 199 -2.64 19.96 7.04
N LYS A 200 -3.64 19.78 7.90
CA LYS A 200 -3.51 20.12 9.33
C LYS A 200 -2.40 19.30 9.97
N SER A 201 -1.54 19.93 10.76
CA SER A 201 -0.38 19.26 11.39
C SER A 201 -0.78 18.16 12.39
N LYS A 202 -2.03 18.17 12.88
CA LYS A 202 -2.63 17.10 13.69
C LYS A 202 -2.97 15.83 12.90
N CYS A 203 -3.00 15.88 11.56
CA CYS A 203 -3.23 14.71 10.72
C CYS A 203 -2.07 13.72 10.86
N ARG A 204 -2.41 12.43 10.84
CA ARG A 204 -1.42 11.36 10.95
C ARG A 204 -0.92 10.91 9.59
N ALA A 205 0.31 10.44 9.55
CA ALA A 205 0.92 9.77 8.41
C ALA A 205 1.82 8.63 8.89
N THR A 206 2.05 7.66 8.02
CA THR A 206 2.98 6.56 8.26
C THR A 206 4.29 6.83 7.54
N ILE A 207 5.41 6.53 8.18
CA ILE A 207 6.76 6.80 7.65
C ILE A 207 7.19 5.74 6.66
N GLY A 208 7.84 6.20 5.59
CA GLY A 208 8.42 5.39 4.52
C GLY A 208 7.61 5.39 3.23
N GLN A 209 8.18 4.82 2.19
CA GLN A 209 7.56 4.57 0.89
C GLN A 209 6.78 3.26 0.93
N LEU A 210 5.65 3.17 0.22
CA LEU A 210 4.92 1.91 0.07
C LEU A 210 5.66 0.90 -0.79
N GLY A 211 5.57 -0.36 -0.40
CA GLY A 211 6.21 -1.48 -1.10
C GLY A 211 5.56 -1.81 -2.45
N ASN A 212 6.02 -2.91 -3.06
CA ASN A 212 5.57 -3.40 -4.37
C ASN A 212 5.85 -2.41 -5.51
N LEU A 213 7.06 -1.84 -5.54
CA LEU A 213 7.50 -0.81 -6.49
C LEU A 213 7.32 -1.25 -7.95
N ASP A 214 7.63 -2.50 -8.25
CA ASP A 214 7.58 -3.05 -9.61
C ASP A 214 6.18 -3.32 -10.14
N TRP A 215 5.14 -3.03 -9.36
CA TRP A 215 3.75 -3.17 -9.82
C TRP A 215 3.47 -2.40 -11.11
N ILE A 216 4.07 -1.22 -11.28
CA ILE A 216 3.90 -0.37 -12.47
C ILE A 216 4.54 -0.99 -13.72
N ASN A 217 5.60 -1.78 -13.53
CA ASN A 217 6.38 -2.37 -14.61
C ASN A 217 5.76 -3.67 -15.17
N VAL A 218 4.66 -4.16 -14.58
CA VAL A 218 3.99 -5.39 -14.99
C VAL A 218 3.17 -5.17 -16.24
N THR A 219 3.48 -5.92 -17.30
CA THR A 219 2.75 -5.89 -18.58
C THR A 219 1.62 -6.93 -18.59
N ILE A 220 0.37 -6.46 -18.74
CA ILE A 220 -0.84 -7.31 -18.67
C ILE A 220 -1.03 -8.13 -19.95
N VAL A 221 -0.74 -7.58 -21.10
CA VAL A 221 -0.75 -8.08 -22.47
C VAL A 221 -2.14 -8.40 -23.04
N LYS A 222 -2.94 -9.25 -22.38
CA LYS A 222 -4.22 -9.72 -22.94
C LYS A 222 -5.44 -9.14 -22.23
N ALA A 223 -6.50 -8.86 -23.01
CA ALA A 223 -7.75 -8.28 -22.53
C ALA A 223 -8.42 -9.12 -21.42
N GLY A 224 -8.28 -10.45 -21.43
CA GLY A 224 -8.83 -11.33 -20.40
C GLY A 224 -8.30 -11.02 -19.00
N ARG A 225 -7.03 -10.64 -18.84
CA ARG A 225 -6.48 -10.24 -17.54
C ARG A 225 -7.13 -8.96 -17.00
N THR A 226 -7.42 -8.00 -17.88
CA THR A 226 -8.16 -6.79 -17.54
C THR A 226 -9.61 -7.11 -17.16
N ARG A 227 -10.25 -8.04 -17.89
CA ARG A 227 -11.60 -8.54 -17.56
C ARG A 227 -11.67 -9.19 -16.18
N HIS A 228 -10.68 -10.00 -15.81
CA HIS A 228 -10.60 -10.62 -14.49
C HIS A 228 -10.46 -9.57 -13.35
N ARG A 229 -9.94 -8.39 -13.67
CA ARG A 229 -9.90 -7.25 -12.72
C ARG A 229 -11.23 -6.52 -12.56
N GLY A 230 -12.26 -6.87 -13.37
CA GLY A 230 -13.57 -6.23 -13.34
C GLY A 230 -13.69 -5.01 -14.24
N ILE A 231 -12.76 -4.83 -15.18
CA ILE A 231 -12.78 -3.74 -16.16
C ILE A 231 -13.35 -4.30 -17.48
N ARG A 232 -14.42 -3.71 -17.96
CA ARG A 232 -15.06 -4.06 -19.24
C ARG A 232 -14.45 -3.26 -20.39
N PRO A 233 -14.52 -3.74 -21.63
CA PRO A 233 -14.05 -2.98 -22.79
C PRO A 233 -14.72 -1.61 -22.90
N HIS A 234 -13.96 -0.61 -23.32
CA HIS A 234 -14.49 0.73 -23.55
C HIS A 234 -15.19 0.85 -24.90
N THR A 235 -14.59 0.28 -25.92
CA THR A 235 -15.11 0.31 -27.29
C THR A 235 -15.63 -1.08 -27.67
N ARG A 236 -16.79 -1.11 -28.28
CA ARG A 236 -17.38 -2.30 -28.90
C ARG A 236 -17.79 -1.91 -30.30
N ALA A 237 -17.41 -2.73 -31.24
CA ALA A 237 -17.94 -2.65 -32.59
C ALA A 237 -19.43 -3.03 -32.63
#